data_f670b1d07ca3bae83cfb05e0d7289288
#
_entry.id   f670b1d07ca3bae83cfb05e0d7289288
#
_cell.length_a   1.000
_cell.length_b   1.000
_cell.length_c   1.000
_cell.angle_alpha   90.00
_cell.angle_beta   90.00
_cell.angle_gamma   90.00
#
_symmetry.space_group_name_H-M   'P 1'
#
loop_
_entity.id
_entity.type
_entity.pdbx_description
1 polymer ?
#
loop_
_entity_poly.entity_id
_entity_poly.type
_entity_poly.pdbx_seq_one_letter_code
_entity_poly.pdbx_strand_id
1 'polypeptide(L)'
;FTSEMVITWMLNNTPHYMIMALIVFLAVYIARNGLLVVSRFCILVSMLVLALPILTFFPIKDWKLHNILPVGDSGFTGITSGVFWALFAYVGYEILLMLYPYVQDKRKVLRTSLLAFLYVGVLYTLFMAAIILLFGPSELIFFLYPVLNYLKAIDVPFVERVDTFILFITLFSAVANIGVVYTLTCLGVGQLFGIKRRKNIAIWLSPLVFVVAAFPKNS
;
A
#
# COMPACT_ATOMS: atom_id res chain seq x y z
N PHE A 1 7.64 -2.47 -8.10
CA PHE A 1 6.70 -3.41 -7.46
C PHE A 1 5.27 -3.21 -7.96
N THR A 2 4.60 -2.05 -7.71
CA THR A 2 3.19 -1.84 -8.13
C THR A 2 3.01 -1.90 -9.63
N SER A 3 3.91 -1.31 -10.41
CA SER A 3 3.86 -1.36 -11.87
C SER A 3 4.07 -2.78 -12.41
N GLU A 4 4.96 -3.55 -11.83
CA GLU A 4 5.18 -4.96 -12.18
C GLU A 4 3.96 -5.81 -11.89
N MET A 5 3.35 -5.61 -10.71
CA MET A 5 2.14 -6.29 -10.34
C MET A 5 1.00 -6.03 -11.34
N VAL A 6 0.81 -4.78 -11.76
CA VAL A 6 -0.22 -4.40 -12.75
C VAL A 6 0.08 -5.01 -14.12
N ILE A 7 1.34 -5.04 -14.55
CA ILE A 7 1.75 -5.65 -15.83
C ILE A 7 1.47 -7.15 -15.81
N THR A 8 1.96 -7.85 -14.78
CA THR A 8 1.86 -9.31 -14.68
C THR A 8 0.41 -9.78 -14.69
N TRP A 9 -0.53 -8.98 -14.14
CA TRP A 9 -1.89 -9.43 -13.88
C TRP A 9 -2.95 -8.82 -14.78
N MET A 10 -2.74 -7.63 -15.33
CA MET A 10 -3.74 -6.93 -16.14
C MET A 10 -3.28 -6.53 -17.54
N LEU A 11 -2.01 -6.16 -17.70
CA LEU A 11 -1.53 -5.47 -18.89
C LEU A 11 -0.24 -6.08 -19.43
N ASN A 12 -0.24 -7.38 -19.71
CA ASN A 12 0.94 -8.15 -20.15
C ASN A 12 1.67 -7.54 -21.37
N ASN A 13 0.97 -6.77 -22.21
CA ASN A 13 1.53 -6.16 -23.42
C ASN A 13 1.89 -4.68 -23.26
N THR A 14 1.72 -4.10 -22.07
CA THR A 14 1.98 -2.67 -21.85
C THR A 14 3.40 -2.46 -21.34
N PRO A 15 4.19 -1.58 -21.96
CA PRO A 15 5.54 -1.27 -21.49
C PRO A 15 5.54 -0.75 -20.04
N HIS A 16 6.45 -1.26 -19.22
CA HIS A 16 6.60 -0.88 -17.80
C HIS A 16 6.65 0.65 -17.59
N TYR A 17 7.37 1.36 -18.47
CA TYR A 17 7.51 2.81 -18.39
C TYR A 17 6.20 3.58 -18.57
N MET A 18 5.23 3.04 -19.33
CA MET A 18 3.92 3.69 -19.52
C MET A 18 3.12 3.72 -18.21
N ILE A 19 3.06 2.59 -17.51
CA ILE A 19 2.33 2.48 -16.25
C ILE A 19 3.01 3.34 -15.18
N MET A 20 4.34 3.31 -15.13
CA MET A 20 5.11 4.16 -14.23
C MET A 20 4.87 5.65 -14.51
N ALA A 21 4.90 6.07 -15.77
CA ALA A 21 4.61 7.45 -16.17
C ALA A 21 3.19 7.87 -15.77
N LEU A 22 2.21 7.00 -15.92
CA LEU A 22 0.83 7.26 -15.52
C LEU A 22 0.71 7.46 -14.01
N ILE A 23 1.33 6.59 -13.21
CA ILE A 23 1.32 6.69 -11.74
C ILE A 23 1.98 7.99 -11.29
N VAL A 24 3.15 8.32 -11.84
CA VAL A 24 3.85 9.57 -11.52
C VAL A 24 3.03 10.78 -11.94
N PHE A 25 2.44 10.76 -13.14
CA PHE A 25 1.58 11.84 -13.62
C PHE A 25 0.39 12.09 -12.69
N LEU A 26 -0.31 11.04 -12.28
CA LEU A 26 -1.43 11.14 -11.34
C LEU A 26 -0.98 11.67 -9.98
N ALA A 27 0.14 11.19 -9.45
CA ALA A 27 0.70 11.66 -8.18
C ALA A 27 1.06 13.16 -8.25
N VAL A 28 1.72 13.59 -9.33
CA VAL A 28 2.04 15.00 -9.57
C VAL A 28 0.77 15.85 -9.70
N TYR A 29 -0.23 15.37 -10.43
CA TYR A 29 -1.51 16.05 -10.58
C TYR A 29 -2.20 16.27 -9.23
N ILE A 30 -2.26 15.25 -8.39
CA ILE A 30 -2.83 15.32 -7.04
C ILE A 30 -2.03 16.30 -6.18
N ALA A 31 -0.70 16.20 -6.18
CA ALA A 31 0.19 17.04 -5.37
C ALA A 31 0.11 18.54 -5.73
N ARG A 32 -0.05 18.86 -7.01
CA ARG A 32 -0.24 20.27 -7.47
C ARG A 32 -1.47 20.94 -6.86
N ASN A 33 -2.50 20.17 -6.57
CA ASN A 33 -3.74 20.67 -6.00
C ASN A 33 -3.67 20.86 -4.48
N GLY A 34 -2.55 20.51 -3.86
CA GLY A 34 -2.25 20.78 -2.45
C GLY A 34 -2.74 19.73 -1.49
N LEU A 35 -2.35 19.89 -0.23
CA LEU A 35 -2.54 18.90 0.84
C LEU A 35 -4.01 18.51 1.06
N LEU A 36 -4.94 19.44 0.88
CA LEU A 36 -6.37 19.21 1.07
C LEU A 36 -6.95 18.21 0.03
N VAL A 37 -6.51 18.30 -1.22
CA VAL A 37 -6.96 17.37 -2.27
C VAL A 37 -6.35 15.99 -2.04
N VAL A 38 -5.07 15.93 -1.68
CA VAL A 38 -4.40 14.68 -1.30
C VAL A 38 -5.12 13.99 -0.15
N SER A 39 -5.44 14.73 0.92
CA SER A 39 -6.13 14.16 2.08
C SER A 39 -7.53 13.64 1.75
N ARG A 40 -8.30 14.34 0.92
CA ARG A 40 -9.61 13.86 0.44
C ARG A 40 -9.49 12.59 -0.39
N PHE A 41 -8.49 12.53 -1.27
CA PHE A 41 -8.22 11.33 -2.06
C PHE A 41 -7.84 10.15 -1.16
N CYS A 42 -6.99 10.37 -0.15
CA CYS A 42 -6.64 9.34 0.83
C CYS A 42 -7.87 8.84 1.61
N ILE A 43 -8.81 9.71 1.97
CA ILE A 43 -10.06 9.31 2.63
C ILE A 43 -10.88 8.39 1.72
N LEU A 44 -11.03 8.71 0.43
CA LEU A 44 -11.75 7.85 -0.51
C LEU A 44 -11.07 6.48 -0.64
N VAL A 45 -9.74 6.46 -0.81
CA VAL A 45 -8.98 5.21 -0.90
C VAL A 45 -9.08 4.40 0.40
N SER A 46 -9.00 5.07 1.57
CA SER A 46 -9.11 4.37 2.86
C SER A 46 -10.47 3.71 3.06
N MET A 47 -11.56 4.33 2.57
CA MET A 47 -12.89 3.70 2.61
C MET A 47 -12.95 2.41 1.79
N LEU A 48 -12.28 2.38 0.62
CA LEU A 48 -12.17 1.16 -0.19
C LEU A 48 -11.33 0.09 0.51
N VAL A 49 -10.21 0.49 1.11
CA VAL A 49 -9.32 -0.43 1.86
C VAL A 49 -10.01 -0.98 3.11
N LEU A 50 -10.89 -0.21 3.77
CA LEU A 50 -11.68 -0.66 4.91
C LEU A 50 -12.65 -1.82 4.58
N ALA A 51 -13.02 -1.98 3.32
CA ALA A 51 -13.88 -3.08 2.88
C ALA A 51 -13.10 -4.41 2.67
N LEU A 52 -11.78 -4.36 2.49
CA LEU A 52 -10.96 -5.55 2.20
C LEU A 52 -11.03 -6.66 3.27
N PRO A 53 -11.08 -6.36 4.59
CA PRO A 53 -11.19 -7.41 5.61
C PRO A 53 -12.44 -8.27 5.46
N ILE A 54 -13.52 -7.73 4.93
CA ILE A 54 -14.77 -8.47 4.71
C ILE A 54 -14.52 -9.58 3.69
N LEU A 55 -13.75 -9.29 2.64
CA LEU A 55 -13.41 -10.24 1.60
C LEU A 55 -12.54 -11.40 2.13
N THR A 56 -11.77 -11.16 3.19
CA THR A 56 -10.91 -12.19 3.79
C THR A 56 -11.70 -13.37 4.34
N PHE A 57 -12.96 -13.20 4.71
CA PHE A 57 -13.78 -14.26 5.29
C PHE A 57 -14.56 -15.10 4.27
N PHE A 58 -14.54 -14.76 2.97
CA PHE A 58 -15.29 -15.52 1.97
C PHE A 58 -14.83 -16.99 1.85
N PRO A 59 -13.53 -17.33 1.75
CA PRO A 59 -13.08 -18.70 1.63
C PRO A 59 -12.94 -19.41 2.99
N ILE A 60 -13.69 -19.00 4.03
CA ILE A 60 -13.62 -19.60 5.38
C ILE A 60 -13.92 -21.11 5.39
N LYS A 61 -14.71 -21.60 4.43
CA LYS A 61 -15.06 -23.02 4.29
C LYS A 61 -13.86 -23.89 3.91
N ASP A 62 -12.90 -23.30 3.18
CA ASP A 62 -11.72 -23.97 2.66
C ASP A 62 -10.52 -23.85 3.61
N TRP A 63 -10.67 -23.16 4.73
CA TRP A 63 -9.63 -22.99 5.72
C TRP A 63 -9.33 -24.29 6.45
N LYS A 64 -8.05 -24.63 6.53
CA LYS A 64 -7.55 -25.83 7.19
C LYS A 64 -6.77 -25.44 8.45
N LEU A 65 -7.36 -25.65 9.61
CA LEU A 65 -6.74 -25.29 10.89
C LEU A 65 -5.39 -25.97 11.13
N HIS A 66 -5.15 -27.16 10.56
CA HIS A 66 -3.87 -27.85 10.68
C HIS A 66 -2.71 -27.11 10.01
N ASN A 67 -2.99 -26.20 9.07
CA ASN A 67 -1.96 -25.42 8.37
C ASN A 67 -1.26 -24.39 9.29
N ILE A 68 -1.87 -24.01 10.41
CA ILE A 68 -1.24 -23.11 11.39
C ILE A 68 -0.40 -23.87 12.41
N LEU A 69 -0.63 -25.17 12.56
CA LEU A 69 0.06 -25.99 13.56
C LEU A 69 1.36 -26.59 13.01
N PRO A 70 2.41 -26.69 13.83
CA PRO A 70 2.52 -26.21 15.22
C PRO A 70 2.84 -24.70 15.31
N VAL A 71 2.15 -24.01 16.20
CA VAL A 71 2.40 -22.58 16.46
C VAL A 71 3.72 -22.43 17.20
N GLY A 72 4.62 -21.59 16.66
CA GLY A 72 5.88 -21.26 17.32
C GLY A 72 7.05 -22.20 17.00
N ASP A 73 6.91 -23.09 16.03
CA ASP A 73 7.96 -24.02 15.57
C ASP A 73 9.25 -23.32 15.14
N SER A 74 9.14 -22.10 14.62
CA SER A 74 10.28 -21.26 14.22
C SER A 74 11.19 -20.81 15.39
N GLY A 75 10.79 -21.06 16.64
CA GLY A 75 11.53 -20.66 17.83
C GLY A 75 11.64 -19.13 18.00
N PHE A 76 12.29 -18.72 19.07
CA PHE A 76 12.42 -17.28 19.42
C PHE A 76 13.18 -16.48 18.35
N THR A 77 14.22 -17.03 17.76
CA THR A 77 15.00 -16.41 16.67
C THR A 77 14.20 -16.20 15.41
N GLY A 78 13.36 -17.15 15.03
CA GLY A 78 12.44 -17.00 13.87
C GLY A 78 11.40 -15.91 14.09
N ILE A 79 10.83 -15.86 15.30
CA ILE A 79 9.85 -14.83 15.67
C ILE A 79 10.48 -13.43 15.66
N THR A 80 11.65 -13.24 16.26
CA THR A 80 12.34 -11.94 16.28
C THR A 80 12.73 -11.47 14.87
N SER A 81 13.21 -12.38 14.02
CA SER A 81 13.48 -12.08 12.61
C SER A 81 12.20 -11.68 11.88
N GLY A 82 11.10 -12.40 12.07
CA GLY A 82 9.80 -12.05 11.49
C GLY A 82 9.30 -10.68 11.92
N VAL A 83 9.42 -10.34 13.21
CA VAL A 83 9.08 -9.00 13.73
C VAL A 83 9.93 -7.92 13.06
N PHE A 84 11.23 -8.14 12.88
CA PHE A 84 12.11 -7.19 12.21
C PHE A 84 11.67 -6.93 10.76
N TRP A 85 11.35 -7.98 10.00
CA TRP A 85 10.83 -7.82 8.65
C TRP A 85 9.44 -7.17 8.61
N ALA A 86 8.58 -7.45 9.59
CA ALA A 86 7.27 -6.82 9.69
C ALA A 86 7.34 -5.31 9.92
N LEU A 87 8.42 -4.78 10.53
CA LEU A 87 8.62 -3.33 10.69
C LEU A 87 8.67 -2.60 9.34
N PHE A 88 9.19 -3.23 8.29
CA PHE A 88 9.19 -2.65 6.95
C PHE A 88 7.80 -2.46 6.37
N ALA A 89 6.82 -3.25 6.80
CA ALA A 89 5.42 -3.07 6.39
C ALA A 89 4.77 -1.80 6.96
N TYR A 90 5.37 -1.21 8.00
CA TYR A 90 4.91 0.02 8.63
C TYR A 90 5.71 1.26 8.21
N VAL A 91 6.60 1.16 7.24
CA VAL A 91 7.33 2.32 6.69
C VAL A 91 6.33 3.36 6.18
N GLY A 92 6.59 4.64 6.51
CA GLY A 92 5.69 5.76 6.18
C GLY A 92 5.11 6.47 7.41
N TYR A 93 5.35 5.96 8.63
CA TYR A 93 4.92 6.62 9.88
C TYR A 93 5.57 8.02 10.05
N GLU A 94 6.75 8.22 9.49
CA GLU A 94 7.47 9.49 9.47
C GLU A 94 6.70 10.62 8.78
N ILE A 95 5.74 10.29 7.91
CA ILE A 95 4.82 11.23 7.28
C ILE A 95 4.07 12.05 8.34
N LEU A 96 3.76 11.46 9.50
CA LEU A 96 3.08 12.15 10.60
C LEU A 96 3.88 13.34 11.12
N LEU A 97 5.21 13.26 11.16
CA LEU A 97 6.07 14.36 11.60
C LEU A 97 5.92 15.58 10.68
N MET A 98 5.84 15.33 9.37
CA MET A 98 5.68 16.39 8.37
C MET A 98 4.25 16.93 8.31
N LEU A 99 3.25 16.12 8.62
CA LEU A 99 1.85 16.53 8.64
C LEU A 99 1.43 17.22 9.95
N TYR A 100 2.12 16.96 11.05
CA TYR A 100 1.78 17.48 12.37
C TYR A 100 1.53 19.01 12.43
N PRO A 101 2.32 19.87 11.77
CA PRO A 101 2.10 21.33 11.75
C PRO A 101 0.76 21.73 11.11
N TYR A 102 0.23 20.91 10.21
CA TYR A 102 -1.00 21.19 9.43
C TYR A 102 -2.27 20.67 10.08
N VAL A 103 -2.14 19.88 11.17
CA VAL A 103 -3.29 19.35 11.88
C VAL A 103 -3.86 20.38 12.83
N GLN A 104 -5.18 20.60 12.78
CA GLN A 104 -5.87 21.57 13.61
C GLN A 104 -5.96 21.13 15.08
N ASP A 105 -6.37 19.88 15.33
CA ASP A 105 -6.53 19.33 16.68
C ASP A 105 -5.34 18.41 17.02
N LYS A 106 -4.27 19.02 17.52
CA LYS A 106 -3.05 18.31 17.88
C LYS A 106 -3.22 17.29 19.01
N ARG A 107 -4.24 17.47 19.88
CA ARG A 107 -4.47 16.57 21.02
C ARG A 107 -4.97 15.20 20.56
N LYS A 108 -5.65 15.14 19.42
CA LYS A 108 -6.18 13.88 18.88
C LYS A 108 -5.19 13.12 17.99
N VAL A 109 -4.10 13.76 17.55
CA VAL A 109 -3.15 13.16 16.59
C VAL A 109 -2.62 11.82 17.11
N LEU A 110 -2.12 11.79 18.33
CA LEU A 110 -1.54 10.57 18.89
C LEU A 110 -2.57 9.43 18.95
N ARG A 111 -3.77 9.71 19.48
CA ARG A 111 -4.83 8.70 19.57
C ARG A 111 -5.26 8.19 18.20
N THR A 112 -5.46 9.09 17.24
CA THR A 112 -5.90 8.72 15.89
C THR A 112 -4.82 7.92 15.16
N SER A 113 -3.55 8.30 15.32
CA SER A 113 -2.43 7.57 14.72
C SER A 113 -2.27 6.17 15.31
N LEU A 114 -2.37 6.04 16.64
CA LEU A 114 -2.31 4.73 17.29
C LEU A 114 -3.46 3.82 16.85
N LEU A 115 -4.68 4.35 16.71
CA LEU A 115 -5.81 3.59 16.20
C LEU A 115 -5.59 3.16 14.74
N ALA A 116 -5.01 4.02 13.91
CA ALA A 116 -4.70 3.69 12.52
C ALA A 116 -3.63 2.58 12.45
N PHE A 117 -2.57 2.66 13.25
CA PHE A 117 -1.55 1.60 13.33
C PHE A 117 -2.11 0.28 13.83
N LEU A 118 -2.93 0.32 14.87
CA LEU A 118 -3.60 -0.88 15.38
C LEU A 118 -4.49 -1.52 14.32
N TYR A 119 -5.27 -0.70 13.61
CA TYR A 119 -6.13 -1.17 12.53
C TYR A 119 -5.33 -1.87 11.40
N VAL A 120 -4.24 -1.24 10.96
CA VAL A 120 -3.36 -1.83 9.92
C VAL A 120 -2.72 -3.13 10.41
N GLY A 121 -2.30 -3.17 11.70
CA GLY A 121 -1.75 -4.39 12.31
C GLY A 121 -2.74 -5.54 12.35
N VAL A 122 -3.99 -5.26 12.74
CA VAL A 122 -5.07 -6.26 12.73
C VAL A 122 -5.33 -6.73 11.31
N LEU A 123 -5.37 -5.83 10.33
CA LEU A 123 -5.54 -6.19 8.92
C LEU A 123 -4.45 -7.14 8.42
N TYR A 124 -3.19 -6.80 8.63
CA TYR A 124 -2.07 -7.64 8.21
C TYR A 124 -2.12 -9.01 8.87
N THR A 125 -2.42 -9.05 10.17
CA THR A 125 -2.53 -10.32 10.91
C THR A 125 -3.66 -11.17 10.38
N LEU A 126 -4.84 -10.59 10.12
CA LEU A 126 -5.98 -11.31 9.55
C LEU A 126 -5.68 -11.87 8.16
N PHE A 127 -5.11 -11.05 7.27
CA PHE A 127 -4.75 -11.49 5.92
C PHE A 127 -3.70 -12.60 5.96
N MET A 128 -2.63 -12.45 6.74
CA MET A 128 -1.59 -13.48 6.85
C MET A 128 -2.14 -14.78 7.43
N ALA A 129 -2.96 -14.70 8.48
CA ALA A 129 -3.60 -15.87 9.06
C ALA A 129 -4.51 -16.58 8.03
N ALA A 130 -5.32 -15.83 7.29
CA ALA A 130 -6.20 -16.38 6.27
C ALA A 130 -5.44 -17.05 5.11
N ILE A 131 -4.35 -16.44 4.65
CA ILE A 131 -3.48 -16.99 3.61
C ILE A 131 -2.84 -18.32 4.09
N ILE A 132 -2.32 -18.35 5.32
CA ILE A 132 -1.72 -19.56 5.90
C ILE A 132 -2.78 -20.65 6.08
N LEU A 133 -3.97 -20.30 6.55
CA LEU A 133 -5.07 -21.25 6.72
C LEU A 133 -5.51 -21.89 5.41
N LEU A 134 -5.48 -21.14 4.31
CA LEU A 134 -5.91 -21.62 3.00
C LEU A 134 -4.84 -22.50 2.33
N PHE A 135 -3.61 -22.01 2.21
CA PHE A 135 -2.56 -22.63 1.41
C PHE A 135 -1.56 -23.45 2.23
N GLY A 136 -1.35 -23.09 3.50
CA GLY A 136 -0.28 -23.66 4.32
C GLY A 136 1.11 -23.11 4.01
N PRO A 137 2.07 -23.24 4.96
CA PRO A 137 3.41 -22.65 4.84
C PRO A 137 4.22 -23.22 3.67
N SER A 138 4.03 -24.48 3.34
CA SER A 138 4.78 -25.19 2.29
C SER A 138 4.46 -24.69 0.88
N GLU A 139 3.22 -24.32 0.60
CA GLU A 139 2.80 -23.79 -0.70
C GLU A 139 3.15 -22.32 -0.86
N LEU A 140 3.16 -21.56 0.24
CA LEU A 140 3.44 -20.11 0.21
C LEU A 140 4.83 -19.76 -0.30
N ILE A 141 5.80 -20.66 -0.18
CA ILE A 141 7.18 -20.46 -0.67
C ILE A 141 7.22 -20.31 -2.20
N PHE A 142 6.26 -20.93 -2.90
CA PHE A 142 6.19 -20.89 -4.37
C PHE A 142 5.40 -19.70 -4.92
N PHE A 143 4.72 -18.95 -4.06
CA PHE A 143 3.90 -17.82 -4.51
C PHE A 143 4.67 -16.51 -4.53
N LEU A 144 4.79 -15.91 -5.71
CA LEU A 144 5.38 -14.58 -5.84
C LEU A 144 4.49 -13.49 -5.20
N TYR A 145 3.18 -13.67 -5.29
CA TYR A 145 2.17 -12.74 -4.74
C TYR A 145 1.08 -13.50 -3.95
N PRO A 146 1.37 -13.95 -2.70
CA PRO A 146 0.43 -14.77 -1.93
C PRO A 146 -0.96 -14.13 -1.75
N VAL A 147 -1.00 -12.81 -1.51
CA VAL A 147 -2.25 -12.05 -1.34
C VAL A 147 -3.12 -12.13 -2.59
N LEU A 148 -2.55 -11.99 -3.79
CA LEU A 148 -3.31 -12.06 -5.03
C LEU A 148 -3.82 -13.47 -5.32
N ASN A 149 -3.03 -14.49 -5.01
CA ASN A 149 -3.47 -15.87 -5.15
C ASN A 149 -4.62 -16.18 -4.18
N TYR A 150 -4.55 -15.65 -2.94
CA TYR A 150 -5.65 -15.74 -1.99
C TYR A 150 -6.93 -15.11 -2.54
N LEU A 151 -6.82 -13.94 -3.14
CA LEU A 151 -7.96 -13.21 -3.69
C LEU A 151 -8.59 -13.90 -4.91
N LYS A 152 -7.82 -14.67 -5.67
CA LYS A 152 -8.34 -15.53 -6.75
C LYS A 152 -9.13 -16.73 -6.23
N ALA A 153 -8.83 -17.19 -5.02
CA ALA A 153 -9.57 -18.28 -4.39
C ALA A 153 -10.93 -17.82 -3.81
N ILE A 154 -11.22 -16.50 -3.89
CA ILE A 154 -12.51 -15.96 -3.44
C ILE A 154 -13.55 -16.10 -4.56
N ASP A 155 -14.41 -17.07 -4.45
CA ASP A 155 -15.59 -17.23 -5.30
C ASP A 155 -16.75 -16.40 -4.75
N VAL A 156 -17.06 -15.28 -5.41
CA VAL A 156 -18.26 -14.49 -5.10
C VAL A 156 -19.32 -14.78 -6.15
N PRO A 157 -20.51 -15.26 -5.78
CA PRO A 157 -21.53 -15.76 -6.73
C PRO A 157 -21.97 -14.77 -7.82
N PHE A 158 -21.70 -13.47 -7.66
CA PHE A 158 -22.12 -12.42 -8.59
C PHE A 158 -20.97 -11.65 -9.23
N VAL A 159 -19.72 -11.98 -8.89
CA VAL A 159 -18.54 -11.26 -9.38
C VAL A 159 -17.51 -12.26 -9.89
N GLU A 160 -17.43 -12.40 -11.21
CA GLU A 160 -16.51 -13.35 -11.85
C GLU A 160 -15.03 -13.05 -11.61
N ARG A 161 -14.68 -11.77 -11.31
CA ARG A 161 -13.28 -11.32 -11.19
C ARG A 161 -13.08 -10.35 -10.04
N VAL A 162 -13.17 -10.84 -8.81
CA VAL A 162 -12.90 -10.06 -7.59
C VAL A 162 -11.44 -9.56 -7.56
N ASP A 163 -10.51 -10.37 -8.07
CA ASP A 163 -9.09 -10.05 -8.21
C ASP A 163 -8.87 -8.71 -8.92
N THR A 164 -9.62 -8.44 -9.99
CA THR A 164 -9.52 -7.20 -10.76
C THR A 164 -9.91 -5.97 -9.94
N PHE A 165 -10.99 -6.04 -9.16
CA PHE A 165 -11.40 -4.93 -8.27
C PHE A 165 -10.33 -4.61 -7.23
N ILE A 166 -9.71 -5.64 -6.68
CA ILE A 166 -8.68 -5.45 -5.66
C ILE A 166 -7.40 -4.88 -6.27
N LEU A 167 -7.05 -5.27 -7.50
CA LEU A 167 -5.96 -4.64 -8.24
C LEU A 167 -6.20 -3.14 -8.44
N PHE A 168 -7.43 -2.73 -8.77
CA PHE A 168 -7.76 -1.30 -8.83
C PHE A 168 -7.59 -0.60 -7.48
N ILE A 169 -8.08 -1.20 -6.39
CA ILE A 169 -7.90 -0.65 -5.04
C ILE A 169 -6.41 -0.50 -4.71
N THR A 170 -5.60 -1.50 -5.05
CA THR A 170 -4.14 -1.48 -4.86
C THR A 170 -3.48 -0.37 -5.68
N LEU A 171 -3.91 -0.18 -6.93
CA LEU A 171 -3.41 0.89 -7.79
C LEU A 171 -3.76 2.28 -7.23
N PHE A 172 -5.01 2.49 -6.80
CA PHE A 172 -5.42 3.74 -6.16
C PHE A 172 -4.66 3.99 -4.86
N SER A 173 -4.41 2.94 -4.06
CA SER A 173 -3.60 3.03 -2.83
C SER A 173 -2.16 3.42 -3.13
N ALA A 174 -1.56 2.87 -4.18
CA ALA A 174 -0.22 3.23 -4.61
C ALA A 174 -0.15 4.70 -5.06
N VAL A 175 -1.11 5.16 -5.85
CA VAL A 175 -1.19 6.57 -6.27
C VAL A 175 -1.39 7.49 -5.08
N ALA A 176 -2.21 7.11 -4.09
CA ALA A 176 -2.41 7.87 -2.87
C ALA A 176 -1.11 7.99 -2.06
N ASN A 177 -0.41 6.88 -1.86
CA ASN A 177 0.84 6.84 -1.12
C ASN A 177 1.92 7.70 -1.78
N ILE A 178 2.17 7.50 -3.07
CA ILE A 178 3.14 8.31 -3.84
C ILE A 178 2.72 9.78 -3.84
N GLY A 179 1.42 10.07 -4.00
CA GLY A 179 0.87 11.42 -3.96
C GLY A 179 1.11 12.14 -2.63
N VAL A 180 0.95 11.45 -1.50
CA VAL A 180 1.24 11.99 -0.16
C VAL A 180 2.72 12.31 -0.02
N VAL A 181 3.59 11.32 -0.26
CA VAL A 181 5.05 11.48 -0.14
C VAL A 181 5.54 12.60 -1.06
N TYR A 182 5.07 12.64 -2.29
CA TYR A 182 5.42 13.68 -3.26
C TYR A 182 4.97 15.07 -2.83
N THR A 183 3.76 15.19 -2.30
CA THR A 183 3.24 16.45 -1.77
C THR A 183 4.08 16.96 -0.60
N LEU A 184 4.43 16.07 0.33
CA LEU A 184 5.26 16.43 1.48
C LEU A 184 6.67 16.81 1.05
N THR A 185 7.25 16.12 0.06
CA THR A 185 8.52 16.50 -0.53
C THR A 185 8.46 17.91 -1.13
N CYS A 186 7.41 18.22 -1.89
CA CYS A 186 7.21 19.56 -2.44
C CYS A 186 7.04 20.63 -1.34
N LEU A 187 6.38 20.29 -0.23
CA LEU A 187 6.23 21.16 0.92
C LEU A 187 7.58 21.42 1.61
N GLY A 188 8.37 20.36 1.84
CA GLY A 188 9.69 20.44 2.46
C GLY A 188 10.66 21.26 1.62
N VAL A 189 10.74 20.99 0.32
CA VAL A 189 11.57 21.77 -0.62
C VAL A 189 11.13 23.25 -0.65
N GLY A 190 9.81 23.48 -0.68
CA GLY A 190 9.28 24.86 -0.64
C GLY A 190 9.65 25.62 0.62
N GLN A 191 9.70 24.94 1.77
CA GLN A 191 10.13 25.54 3.05
C GLN A 191 11.63 25.82 3.07
N LEU A 192 12.46 24.88 2.61
CA LEU A 192 13.92 25.02 2.58
C LEU A 192 14.37 26.19 1.68
N PHE A 193 13.76 26.34 0.51
CA PHE A 193 14.15 27.37 -0.45
C PHE A 193 13.29 28.63 -0.39
N GLY A 194 12.36 28.75 0.55
CA GLY A 194 11.49 29.91 0.70
C GLY A 194 10.55 30.15 -0.49
N ILE A 195 10.26 29.13 -1.32
CA ILE A 195 9.48 29.26 -2.54
C ILE A 195 7.98 29.27 -2.21
N LYS A 196 7.32 30.39 -2.44
CA LYS A 196 5.88 30.58 -2.15
C LYS A 196 4.96 29.79 -3.12
N ARG A 197 5.37 29.60 -4.39
CA ARG A 197 4.56 28.94 -5.43
C ARG A 197 4.81 27.42 -5.47
N ARG A 198 4.17 26.70 -4.57
CA ARG A 198 4.28 25.24 -4.44
C ARG A 198 3.89 24.44 -5.70
N LYS A 199 2.95 24.97 -6.50
CA LYS A 199 2.52 24.32 -7.77
C LYS A 199 3.66 24.16 -8.78
N ASN A 200 4.58 25.10 -8.83
CA ASN A 200 5.72 25.04 -9.74
C ASN A 200 6.75 24.00 -9.29
N ILE A 201 6.95 23.86 -7.97
CA ILE A 201 7.88 22.86 -7.42
C ILE A 201 7.45 21.45 -7.85
N ALA A 202 6.16 21.14 -7.80
CA ALA A 202 5.64 19.84 -8.23
C ALA A 202 5.93 19.53 -9.69
N ILE A 203 5.95 20.54 -10.59
CA ILE A 203 6.29 20.31 -11.99
C ILE A 203 7.80 20.14 -12.16
N TRP A 204 8.61 20.94 -11.50
CA TRP A 204 10.07 20.89 -11.64
C TRP A 204 10.67 19.61 -11.02
N LEU A 205 10.07 19.06 -9.96
CA LEU A 205 10.51 17.81 -9.36
C LEU A 205 10.08 16.55 -10.15
N SER A 206 9.04 16.66 -10.99
CA SER A 206 8.47 15.48 -11.68
C SER A 206 9.47 14.73 -12.57
N PRO A 207 10.33 15.37 -13.40
CA PRO A 207 11.27 14.62 -14.21
C PRO A 207 12.34 13.91 -13.36
N LEU A 208 12.76 14.53 -12.26
CA LEU A 208 13.72 13.93 -11.34
C LEU A 208 13.14 12.66 -10.69
N VAL A 209 11.90 12.71 -10.22
CA VAL A 209 11.23 11.54 -9.63
C VAL A 209 11.04 10.45 -10.67
N PHE A 210 10.68 10.80 -11.90
CA PHE A 210 10.57 9.81 -12.99
C PHE A 210 11.90 9.13 -13.30
N VAL A 211 13.00 9.90 -13.39
CA VAL A 211 14.34 9.35 -13.62
C VAL A 211 14.76 8.42 -12.48
N VAL A 212 14.58 8.84 -11.23
CA VAL A 212 14.91 8.02 -10.05
C VAL A 212 14.05 6.75 -10.01
N ALA A 213 12.77 6.84 -10.36
CA ALA A 213 11.88 5.68 -10.42
C ALA A 213 12.23 4.71 -11.55
N ALA A 214 12.80 5.21 -12.66
CA ALA A 214 13.23 4.40 -13.80
C ALA A 214 14.61 3.77 -13.61
N PHE A 215 15.39 4.21 -12.61
CA PHE A 215 16.77 3.75 -12.41
C PHE A 215 16.91 2.30 -11.92
N PRO A 216 16.04 1.77 -11.02
CA PRO A 216 16.13 0.36 -10.66
C PRO A 216 15.76 -0.51 -11.87
N LYS A 217 16.77 -0.98 -12.60
CA LYS A 217 16.63 -2.11 -13.52
C LYS A 217 16.50 -3.35 -12.64
N ASN A 218 15.30 -3.90 -12.58
CA ASN A 218 15.12 -5.24 -12.04
C ASN A 218 15.86 -6.21 -12.96
N SER A 219 16.96 -6.72 -12.45
CA SER A 219 17.67 -7.88 -12.97
C SER A 219 17.00 -9.14 -12.44
#